data_11813ed3bac5d292b54ea455a821b03c
#
_entry.id   11813ed3bac5d292b54ea455a821b03c
#
_cell.length_a   1.000
_cell.length_b   1.000
_cell.length_c   1.000
_cell.angle_alpha   90.00
_cell.angle_beta   90.00
_cell.angle_gamma   90.00
#
_symmetry.space_group_name_H-M   'P 1'
#
loop_
_entity.id
_entity.type
_entity.pdbx_description
1 polymer ?
#
loop_
_entity_poly.entity_id
_entity_poly.type
_entity_poly.pdbx_seq_one_letter_code
_entity_poly.pdbx_strand_id
1 'polypeptide(L)'
;MYNKIVIIIDLGDSMKNYSRQRETILQVLHSTDTHPTASAVYNEVRKVIPNISLGTVYRNLAALSEEGVILSLSVGDGYEHFDGNSAPHAHLHCKRCGKIYDAPLKQDILSETAKENDFSSETTVYIVYGVCSKSRAD
;
A
#
# COMPACT_ATOMS: atom_id res chain seq x y z
N MET A 1 26.67 28.09 18.17
CA MET A 1 25.77 28.79 17.22
C MET A 1 25.91 28.22 15.81
N TYR A 2 27.11 28.03 15.35
CA TYR A 2 27.40 27.53 14.01
C TYR A 2 26.88 26.09 13.78
N ASN A 3 27.07 25.22 14.74
CA ASN A 3 26.62 23.80 14.64
C ASN A 3 25.08 23.62 14.60
N LYS A 4 24.34 24.54 15.25
CA LYS A 4 22.89 24.48 15.23
C LYS A 4 22.28 24.81 13.85
N ILE A 5 22.89 25.73 13.14
CA ILE A 5 22.43 26.18 11.81
C ILE A 5 22.68 25.04 10.79
N VAL A 6 23.85 24.40 10.86
CA VAL A 6 24.20 23.28 9.97
C VAL A 6 23.26 22.09 10.21
N ILE A 7 22.95 21.76 11.46
CA ILE A 7 22.03 20.67 11.83
C ILE A 7 20.60 20.95 11.29
N ILE A 8 20.14 22.21 11.36
CA ILE A 8 18.80 22.59 10.85
C ILE A 8 18.74 22.47 9.32
N ILE A 9 19.82 22.83 8.61
CA ILE A 9 19.91 22.71 7.15
C ILE A 9 19.90 21.24 6.74
N ASP A 10 20.68 20.40 7.43
CA ASP A 10 20.72 18.96 7.16
C ASP A 10 19.37 18.30 7.41
N LEU A 11 18.67 18.67 8.48
CA LEU A 11 17.31 18.20 8.76
C LEU A 11 16.33 18.65 7.68
N GLY A 12 16.48 19.88 7.17
CA GLY A 12 15.63 20.41 6.10
C GLY A 12 15.79 19.62 4.80
N ASP A 13 17.02 19.32 4.40
CA ASP A 13 17.31 18.54 3.19
C ASP A 13 16.87 17.08 3.36
N SER A 14 17.09 16.48 4.52
CA SER A 14 16.62 15.15 4.86
C SER A 14 15.10 15.07 4.81
N MET A 15 14.39 16.05 5.35
CA MET A 15 12.92 16.14 5.29
C MET A 15 12.40 16.32 3.86
N LYS A 16 13.06 17.12 3.02
CA LYS A 16 12.72 17.28 1.60
C LYS A 16 12.86 15.96 0.84
N ASN A 17 13.96 15.23 1.05
CA ASN A 17 14.21 13.94 0.43
C ASN A 17 13.19 12.91 0.89
N TYR A 18 12.89 12.86 2.17
CA TYR A 18 11.86 11.98 2.73
C TYR A 18 10.48 12.28 2.12
N SER A 19 10.11 13.55 2.05
CA SER A 19 8.83 14.00 1.48
C SER A 19 8.73 13.64 0.00
N ARG A 20 9.79 13.83 -0.77
CA ARG A 20 9.86 13.47 -2.19
C ARG A 20 9.72 11.96 -2.39
N GLN A 21 10.41 11.17 -1.59
CA GLN A 21 10.34 9.70 -1.65
C GLN A 21 8.91 9.23 -1.37
N ARG A 22 8.30 9.74 -0.31
CA ARG A 22 6.94 9.43 0.10
C ARG A 22 5.93 9.79 -0.99
N GLU A 23 6.02 10.99 -1.54
CA GLU A 23 5.14 11.47 -2.61
C GLU A 23 5.26 10.63 -3.86
N THR A 24 6.48 10.29 -4.27
CA THR A 24 6.72 9.47 -5.46
C THR A 24 6.13 8.06 -5.30
N ILE A 25 6.28 7.46 -4.12
CA ILE A 25 5.68 6.16 -3.80
C ILE A 25 4.16 6.22 -3.89
N LEU A 26 3.55 7.26 -3.31
CA LEU A 26 2.09 7.45 -3.37
C LEU A 26 1.61 7.63 -4.81
N GLN A 27 2.33 8.40 -5.62
CA GLN A 27 1.99 8.57 -7.04
C GLN A 27 2.02 7.24 -7.80
N VAL A 28 3.01 6.41 -7.55
CA VAL A 28 3.09 5.06 -8.16
C VAL A 28 1.87 4.23 -7.76
N LEU A 29 1.53 4.21 -6.49
CA LEU A 29 0.39 3.42 -5.99
C LEU A 29 -0.95 3.94 -6.51
N HIS A 30 -1.12 5.27 -6.62
CA HIS A 30 -2.35 5.87 -7.13
C HIS A 30 -2.51 5.72 -8.65
N SER A 31 -1.43 5.45 -9.37
CA SER A 31 -1.45 5.29 -10.83
C SER A 31 -1.68 3.86 -11.31
N THR A 32 -1.80 2.90 -10.40
CA THR A 32 -1.96 1.50 -10.74
C THR A 32 -3.07 0.83 -9.93
N ASP A 33 -3.71 -0.16 -10.53
CA ASP A 33 -4.67 -1.05 -9.87
C ASP A 33 -4.12 -2.49 -9.73
N THR A 34 -2.82 -2.66 -9.96
CA THR A 34 -2.19 -3.99 -9.98
C THR A 34 -1.87 -4.54 -8.59
N HIS A 35 -2.02 -3.75 -7.54
CA HIS A 35 -1.65 -4.12 -6.17
C HIS A 35 -0.18 -4.59 -6.09
N PRO A 36 0.78 -3.69 -6.35
CA PRO A 36 2.18 -4.08 -6.52
C PRO A 36 2.82 -4.52 -5.22
N THR A 37 3.82 -5.38 -5.35
CA THR A 37 4.77 -5.70 -4.27
C THR A 37 5.74 -4.54 -4.07
N ALA A 38 6.49 -4.56 -2.96
CA ALA A 38 7.51 -3.54 -2.70
C ALA A 38 8.57 -3.50 -3.82
N SER A 39 8.95 -4.65 -4.35
CA SER A 39 9.90 -4.72 -5.48
C SER A 39 9.36 -4.06 -6.73
N ALA A 40 8.08 -4.27 -7.03
CA ALA A 40 7.44 -3.63 -8.18
C ALA A 40 7.35 -2.11 -8.00
N VAL A 41 7.00 -1.65 -6.80
CA VAL A 41 7.00 -0.21 -6.45
C VAL A 41 8.41 0.37 -6.60
N TYR A 42 9.42 -0.31 -6.08
CA TYR A 42 10.82 0.10 -6.20
C TYR A 42 11.24 0.28 -7.66
N ASN A 43 10.89 -0.66 -8.53
CA ASN A 43 11.23 -0.58 -9.95
C ASN A 43 10.63 0.65 -10.64
N GLU A 44 9.43 1.06 -10.24
CA GLU A 44 8.80 2.27 -10.77
C GLU A 44 9.37 3.55 -10.15
N VAL A 45 9.56 3.56 -8.83
CA VAL A 45 10.06 4.75 -8.11
C VAL A 45 11.49 5.11 -8.55
N ARG A 46 12.34 4.13 -8.79
CA ARG A 46 13.73 4.40 -9.21
C ARG A 46 13.85 5.04 -10.58
N LYS A 47 12.80 5.01 -11.39
CA LYS A 47 12.76 5.78 -12.67
C LYS A 47 12.71 7.28 -12.41
N VAL A 48 12.19 7.70 -11.27
CA VAL A 48 12.08 9.11 -10.84
C VAL A 48 13.20 9.45 -9.86
N ILE A 49 13.52 8.56 -8.94
CA ILE A 49 14.56 8.71 -7.93
C ILE A 49 15.59 7.59 -8.09
N PRO A 50 16.58 7.74 -8.99
CA PRO A 50 17.50 6.63 -9.33
C PRO A 50 18.32 6.10 -8.17
N ASN A 51 18.58 6.92 -7.15
CA ASN A 51 19.41 6.57 -6.02
C ASN A 51 18.64 5.96 -4.84
N ILE A 52 17.31 5.80 -4.96
CA ILE A 52 16.52 5.21 -3.88
C ILE A 52 16.89 3.74 -3.69
N SER A 53 16.97 3.28 -2.45
CA SER A 53 17.18 1.87 -2.15
C SER A 53 15.86 1.13 -1.96
N LEU A 54 15.89 -0.18 -2.16
CA LEU A 54 14.73 -1.04 -1.88
C LEU A 54 14.34 -0.95 -0.39
N GLY A 55 15.31 -0.91 0.52
CA GLY A 55 15.05 -0.74 1.95
C GLY A 55 14.32 0.54 2.28
N THR A 56 14.64 1.65 1.60
CA THR A 56 13.93 2.92 1.75
C THR A 56 12.48 2.81 1.29
N VAL A 57 12.24 2.13 0.17
CA VAL A 57 10.88 1.88 -0.32
C VAL A 57 10.09 1.05 0.69
N TYR A 58 10.65 -0.02 1.22
CA TYR A 58 10.03 -0.83 2.26
C TYR A 58 9.65 -0.01 3.49
N ARG A 59 10.57 0.80 4.00
CA ARG A 59 10.31 1.63 5.18
C ARG A 59 9.18 2.64 4.95
N ASN A 60 9.15 3.27 3.78
CA ASN A 60 8.08 4.20 3.42
C ASN A 60 6.73 3.48 3.30
N LEU A 61 6.69 2.33 2.64
CA LEU A 61 5.46 1.54 2.50
C LEU A 61 4.94 1.09 3.86
N ALA A 62 5.81 0.64 4.75
CA ALA A 62 5.44 0.25 6.11
C ALA A 62 4.86 1.44 6.90
N ALA A 63 5.51 2.59 6.85
CA ALA A 63 5.03 3.80 7.54
C ALA A 63 3.67 4.26 6.99
N LEU A 64 3.51 4.28 5.66
CA LEU A 64 2.25 4.65 5.02
C LEU A 64 1.11 3.71 5.38
N SER A 65 1.40 2.41 5.49
CA SER A 65 0.42 1.40 5.91
C SER A 65 0.01 1.58 7.37
N GLU A 66 0.97 1.80 8.26
CA GLU A 66 0.71 2.04 9.70
C GLU A 66 -0.11 3.31 9.91
N GLU A 67 0.13 4.34 9.12
CA GLU A 67 -0.62 5.60 9.16
C GLU A 67 -2.02 5.49 8.53
N GLY A 68 -2.34 4.38 7.89
CA GLY A 68 -3.62 4.18 7.22
C GLY A 68 -3.76 4.96 5.90
N VAL A 69 -2.68 5.47 5.35
CA VAL A 69 -2.69 6.21 4.06
C VAL A 69 -2.83 5.25 2.89
N ILE A 70 -2.24 4.06 3.00
CA ILE A 70 -2.38 2.97 2.03
C ILE A 70 -2.79 1.68 2.75
N LEU A 71 -3.20 0.69 2.00
CA LEU A 71 -3.45 -0.65 2.52
C LEU A 71 -2.28 -1.57 2.19
N SER A 72 -1.97 -2.44 3.14
CA SER A 72 -1.11 -3.60 2.92
C SER A 72 -1.98 -4.84 3.04
N LEU A 73 -1.88 -5.74 2.08
CA LEU A 73 -2.64 -6.98 2.10
C LEU A 73 -1.79 -8.18 1.70
N SER A 74 -2.10 -9.32 2.31
CA SER A 74 -1.52 -10.61 1.97
C SER A 74 -2.62 -11.54 1.46
N VAL A 75 -2.43 -12.09 0.26
CA VAL A 75 -3.38 -13.01 -0.35
C VAL A 75 -2.89 -14.46 -0.34
N GLY A 76 -1.84 -14.74 0.44
CA GLY A 76 -1.30 -16.10 0.60
C GLY A 76 -0.34 -16.54 -0.50
N ASP A 77 0.14 -15.63 -1.33
CA ASP A 77 1.12 -15.90 -2.39
C ASP A 77 2.59 -15.75 -1.94
N GLY A 78 2.81 -15.45 -0.65
CA GLY A 78 4.14 -15.23 -0.09
C GLY A 78 4.64 -13.80 -0.19
N TYR A 79 3.85 -12.90 -0.75
CA TYR A 79 4.20 -11.48 -0.92
C TYR A 79 3.21 -10.57 -0.23
N GLU A 80 3.71 -9.42 0.23
CA GLU A 80 2.89 -8.32 0.68
C GLU A 80 2.55 -7.44 -0.53
N HIS A 81 1.28 -7.11 -0.70
CA HIS A 81 0.78 -6.24 -1.77
C HIS A 81 0.32 -4.92 -1.20
N PHE A 82 0.42 -3.85 -1.97
CA PHE A 82 0.07 -2.51 -1.53
C PHE A 82 -0.99 -1.91 -2.43
N ASP A 83 -1.93 -1.22 -1.79
CA ASP A 83 -3.05 -0.54 -2.46
C ASP A 83 -3.09 0.92 -2.02
N GLY A 84 -3.02 1.83 -2.97
CA GLY A 84 -3.11 3.27 -2.71
C GLY A 84 -4.49 3.72 -2.26
N ASN A 85 -5.52 2.92 -2.44
CA ASN A 85 -6.87 3.21 -1.97
C ASN A 85 -7.08 2.64 -0.57
N SER A 86 -7.03 3.47 0.45
CA SER A 86 -7.24 3.07 1.83
C SER A 86 -8.72 3.04 2.26
N ALA A 87 -9.63 3.52 1.41
CA ALA A 87 -11.06 3.44 1.70
C ALA A 87 -11.54 1.98 1.69
N PRO A 88 -12.53 1.62 2.51
CA PRO A 88 -13.03 0.24 2.56
C PRO A 88 -13.53 -0.24 1.19
N HIS A 89 -12.99 -1.35 0.71
CA HIS A 89 -13.42 -2.02 -0.51
C HIS A 89 -13.00 -3.49 -0.45
N ALA A 90 -13.56 -4.30 -1.35
CA ALA A 90 -13.23 -5.71 -1.44
C ALA A 90 -12.07 -5.94 -2.41
N HIS A 91 -11.29 -6.98 -2.13
CA HIS A 91 -10.27 -7.50 -3.02
C HIS A 91 -10.68 -8.90 -3.47
N LEU A 92 -10.60 -9.15 -4.78
CA LEU A 92 -10.94 -10.45 -5.36
C LEU A 92 -9.65 -11.05 -5.91
N HIS A 93 -9.18 -12.13 -5.29
CA HIS A 93 -7.95 -12.79 -5.69
C HIS A 93 -8.26 -14.03 -6.55
N CYS A 94 -7.82 -14.00 -7.80
CA CYS A 94 -7.93 -15.16 -8.69
C CYS A 94 -6.81 -16.15 -8.40
N LYS A 95 -7.17 -17.35 -7.99
CA LYS A 95 -6.20 -18.40 -7.67
C LYS A 95 -5.49 -18.97 -8.91
N ARG A 96 -6.05 -18.79 -10.11
CA ARG A 96 -5.44 -19.26 -11.35
C ARG A 96 -4.45 -18.28 -11.95
N CYS A 97 -4.88 -17.05 -12.21
CA CYS A 97 -4.00 -16.05 -12.83
C CYS A 97 -3.21 -15.20 -11.83
N GLY A 98 -3.56 -15.27 -10.54
CA GLY A 98 -2.90 -14.53 -9.46
C GLY A 98 -3.29 -13.06 -9.36
N LYS A 99 -4.12 -12.54 -10.27
CA LYS A 99 -4.51 -11.14 -10.26
C LYS A 99 -5.41 -10.80 -9.07
N ILE A 100 -5.22 -9.61 -8.53
CA ILE A 100 -6.07 -9.03 -7.49
C ILE A 100 -6.90 -7.92 -8.11
N TYR A 101 -8.22 -8.01 -7.96
CA TYR A 101 -9.17 -7.02 -8.45
C TYR A 101 -9.77 -6.26 -7.29
N ASP A 102 -10.01 -4.97 -7.47
CA ASP A 102 -10.80 -4.17 -6.54
C ASP A 102 -12.29 -4.29 -6.88
N ALA A 103 -13.12 -4.31 -5.86
CA ALA A 103 -14.56 -4.29 -6.01
C ALA A 103 -15.19 -3.41 -4.91
N PRO A 104 -16.23 -2.63 -5.22
CA PRO A 104 -16.88 -1.81 -4.21
C PRO A 104 -17.63 -2.68 -3.21
N LEU A 105 -17.59 -2.28 -1.92
CA LEU A 105 -18.41 -2.91 -0.88
C LEU A 105 -19.80 -2.30 -0.91
N LYS A 106 -20.81 -3.16 -0.87
CA LYS A 106 -22.20 -2.72 -0.69
C LYS A 106 -22.49 -2.36 0.77
N GLN A 107 -21.81 -3.03 1.70
CA GLN A 107 -22.01 -2.86 3.14
C GLN A 107 -20.75 -3.30 3.89
N ASP A 108 -20.41 -2.57 4.94
CA ASP A 108 -19.27 -2.91 5.82
C ASP A 108 -19.73 -3.74 7.02
N ILE A 109 -20.07 -4.99 6.76
CA ILE A 109 -20.62 -5.92 7.76
C ILE A 109 -19.64 -6.20 8.89
N LEU A 110 -18.35 -6.30 8.60
CA LEU A 110 -17.35 -6.64 9.62
C LEU A 110 -17.15 -5.53 10.62
N SER A 111 -17.19 -4.27 10.21
CA SER A 111 -17.14 -3.13 11.13
C SER A 111 -18.39 -3.06 12.00
N GLU A 112 -19.56 -3.37 11.46
CA GLU A 112 -20.81 -3.47 12.22
C GLU A 112 -20.72 -4.61 13.24
N THR A 113 -20.23 -5.77 12.84
CA THR A 113 -20.04 -6.93 13.72
C THR A 113 -19.08 -6.61 14.87
N ALA A 114 -18.00 -5.88 14.59
CA ALA A 114 -17.08 -5.45 15.64
C ALA A 114 -17.78 -4.57 16.69
N LYS A 115 -18.57 -3.60 16.25
CA LYS A 115 -19.33 -2.72 17.15
C LYS A 115 -20.32 -3.48 18.01
N GLU A 116 -21.04 -4.44 17.43
CA GLU A 116 -22.00 -5.28 18.14
C GLU A 116 -21.36 -6.14 19.24
N ASN A 117 -20.06 -6.40 19.11
CA ASN A 117 -19.26 -7.17 20.08
C ASN A 117 -18.37 -6.29 20.95
N ASP A 118 -18.67 -4.99 21.05
CA ASP A 118 -17.93 -4.02 21.83
C ASP A 118 -16.43 -3.99 21.48
N PHE A 119 -16.15 -4.11 20.16
CA PHE A 119 -14.81 -4.16 19.61
C PHE A 119 -14.53 -2.92 18.75
N SER A 120 -13.46 -2.19 19.08
CA SER A 120 -13.02 -1.03 18.31
C SER A 120 -12.15 -1.48 17.14
N SER A 121 -12.70 -1.49 15.92
CA SER A 121 -11.96 -1.89 14.73
C SER A 121 -11.08 -0.74 14.23
N GLU A 122 -9.83 -1.05 13.91
CA GLU A 122 -8.90 -0.09 13.29
C GLU A 122 -8.87 -0.26 11.77
N THR A 123 -8.81 -1.50 11.31
CA THR A 123 -8.73 -1.82 9.87
C THR A 123 -9.56 -3.05 9.57
N THR A 124 -10.28 -3.02 8.46
CA THR A 124 -11.02 -4.17 7.95
C THR A 124 -10.53 -4.49 6.54
N VAL A 125 -10.21 -5.77 6.31
CA VAL A 125 -9.77 -6.25 4.99
C VAL A 125 -10.73 -7.32 4.52
N TYR A 126 -11.28 -7.13 3.32
CA TYR A 126 -12.16 -8.10 2.67
C TYR A 126 -11.42 -8.74 1.49
N ILE A 127 -11.19 -10.04 1.57
CA ILE A 127 -10.55 -10.79 0.48
C ILE A 127 -11.45 -11.97 0.12
N VAL A 128 -11.80 -12.07 -1.16
CA VAL A 128 -12.52 -13.22 -1.73
C VAL A 128 -11.57 -13.97 -2.64
N TYR A 129 -11.42 -15.25 -2.38
CA TYR A 129 -10.61 -16.15 -3.21
C TYR A 129 -11.51 -16.87 -4.19
N GLY A 130 -11.10 -16.93 -5.45
CA GLY A 130 -11.89 -17.58 -6.47
C GLY A 130 -11.16 -17.65 -7.80
N VAL A 131 -11.92 -17.68 -8.87
CA VAL A 131 -11.41 -17.75 -10.24
C VAL A 131 -12.11 -16.69 -11.08
N CYS A 132 -11.34 -15.81 -11.70
CA CYS A 132 -11.89 -14.74 -12.53
C CYS A 132 -12.52 -15.30 -13.82
N SER A 133 -13.40 -14.51 -14.45
CA SER A 133 -14.10 -14.93 -15.67
C SER A 133 -13.16 -15.30 -16.82
N LYS A 134 -12.05 -14.61 -16.97
CA LYS A 134 -11.03 -14.91 -17.97
C LYS A 134 -10.40 -16.29 -17.76
N SER A 135 -10.10 -16.63 -16.51
CA SER A 135 -9.51 -17.95 -16.17
C SER A 135 -10.52 -19.09 -16.24
N ARG A 136 -11.83 -18.82 -16.07
CA ARG A 136 -12.89 -19.82 -16.20
C ARG A 136 -13.22 -20.14 -17.64
N ALA A 137 -12.98 -19.19 -18.55
CA ALA A 137 -13.28 -19.37 -19.97
C ALA A 137 -12.36 -20.37 -20.67
N ASP A 138 -11.26 -20.77 -20.03
CA ASP A 138 -10.33 -21.80 -20.49
C ASP A 138 -10.79 -23.19 -20.00
#